data_26b353633b3ac142470519b87acdf87a
#
_entry.id   26b353633b3ac142470519b87acdf87a
#
_cell.length_a   1.000
_cell.length_b   1.000
_cell.length_c   1.000
_cell.angle_alpha   90.00
_cell.angle_beta   90.00
_cell.angle_gamma   90.00
#
_symmetry.space_group_name_H-M   'P 1'
#
loop_
_entity.id
_entity.type
_entity.pdbx_description
1 polymer ?
#
loop_
_entity_poly.entity_id
_entity_poly.type
_entity_poly.pdbx_seq_one_letter_code
_entity_poly.pdbx_strand_id
1 'polypeptide(L)'
;ALSNADLIVLIGEALTPSLAEKLPSLANNAKIIELAEVPNVHLIAYEDAHEDHEDDAHHDDEHHDDHKDHNHDADHDDHAHEGHDEHDHGDAHHDDDEHHGDHKDHEDHDDHADEKEHTEHEHDEHHDDEHDGHDHSGVDPHMWLDIDNADVWAHAIAKSASELSTALTSDINANLVAFEQALIGLKSEMQTLTAKPYSVSHDAFGYLEESFGIDHPQAVTNGMGLRPSPSDMANLRAQIEATPPACMIIDPNDHTALAYALAEEYSIKTVEFSQLGEIVEGENAYLILMQGAVTAFKTCFQ
;
A
#
# COMPACT_ATOMS: atom_id res chain seq x y z
N ALA A 1 -19.04 19.45 -9.95
CA ALA A 1 -17.87 19.81 -10.77
C ALA A 1 -17.75 18.89 -11.96
N LEU A 2 -17.70 17.57 -11.81
CA LEU A 2 -17.49 16.59 -12.90
C LEU A 2 -18.53 16.68 -14.02
N SER A 3 -19.80 16.92 -13.70
CA SER A 3 -20.91 17.00 -14.68
C SER A 3 -20.78 18.16 -15.69
N ASN A 4 -19.92 19.14 -15.41
CA ASN A 4 -19.69 20.33 -16.25
C ASN A 4 -18.27 20.38 -16.82
N ALA A 5 -17.52 19.28 -16.71
CA ALA A 5 -16.19 19.19 -17.28
C ALA A 5 -16.27 18.86 -18.76
N ASP A 6 -15.44 19.48 -19.58
CA ASP A 6 -15.25 19.15 -20.99
C ASP A 6 -14.16 18.08 -21.16
N LEU A 7 -13.17 18.06 -20.25
CA LEU A 7 -12.06 17.10 -20.21
C LEU A 7 -11.82 16.66 -18.76
N ILE A 8 -11.67 15.36 -18.59
CA ILE A 8 -11.26 14.74 -17.32
C ILE A 8 -10.01 13.94 -17.61
N VAL A 9 -9.01 14.13 -16.76
CA VAL A 9 -7.74 13.39 -16.80
C VAL A 9 -7.57 12.70 -15.46
N LEU A 10 -7.31 11.41 -15.47
CA LEU A 10 -7.03 10.61 -14.27
C LEU A 10 -5.84 9.68 -14.56
N ILE A 11 -5.13 9.29 -13.53
CA ILE A 11 -4.03 8.32 -13.66
C ILE A 11 -4.56 6.99 -14.22
N GLY A 12 -5.64 6.48 -13.63
CA GLY A 12 -6.28 5.24 -14.04
C GLY A 12 -6.82 4.45 -12.86
N GLU A 13 -7.31 3.26 -13.17
CA GLU A 13 -7.93 2.37 -12.19
C GLU A 13 -6.96 1.95 -11.09
N ALA A 14 -5.69 1.75 -11.39
CA ALA A 14 -4.66 1.36 -10.42
C ALA A 14 -4.56 2.33 -9.22
N LEU A 15 -4.77 3.64 -9.44
CA LEU A 15 -4.73 4.65 -8.37
C LEU A 15 -6.10 4.94 -7.78
N THR A 16 -7.14 5.00 -8.61
CA THR A 16 -8.49 5.45 -8.21
C THR A 16 -9.59 4.55 -8.78
N PRO A 17 -9.66 3.27 -8.40
CA PRO A 17 -10.59 2.29 -9.00
C PRO A 17 -12.05 2.73 -8.88
N SER A 18 -12.49 3.10 -7.67
CA SER A 18 -13.88 3.54 -7.43
C SER A 18 -14.28 4.82 -8.18
N LEU A 19 -13.32 5.67 -8.55
CA LEU A 19 -13.59 6.85 -9.34
C LEU A 19 -13.66 6.51 -10.83
N ALA A 20 -12.71 5.73 -11.32
CA ALA A 20 -12.65 5.30 -12.72
C ALA A 20 -13.97 4.60 -13.13
N GLU A 21 -14.45 3.65 -12.34
CA GLU A 21 -15.72 2.96 -12.56
C GLU A 21 -16.93 3.90 -12.66
N LYS A 22 -16.98 4.93 -11.82
CA LYS A 22 -18.14 5.85 -11.73
C LYS A 22 -18.08 7.02 -12.72
N LEU A 23 -16.92 7.38 -13.22
CA LEU A 23 -16.73 8.55 -14.11
C LEU A 23 -17.65 8.56 -15.32
N PRO A 24 -17.85 7.46 -16.07
CA PRO A 24 -18.74 7.46 -17.24
C PRO A 24 -20.18 7.86 -16.90
N SER A 25 -20.64 7.57 -15.68
CA SER A 25 -21.99 7.93 -15.23
C SER A 25 -22.08 9.36 -14.68
N LEU A 26 -20.99 9.88 -14.11
CA LEU A 26 -20.91 11.21 -13.48
C LEU A 26 -20.61 12.33 -14.48
N ALA A 27 -19.99 11.99 -15.61
CA ALA A 27 -19.44 12.94 -16.58
C ALA A 27 -19.66 12.49 -18.02
N ASN A 28 -20.90 12.13 -18.37
CA ASN A 28 -21.30 11.56 -19.65
C ASN A 28 -21.02 12.46 -20.88
N ASN A 29 -20.71 13.72 -20.68
CA ASN A 29 -20.38 14.66 -21.78
C ASN A 29 -18.88 15.02 -21.83
N ALA A 30 -18.09 14.63 -20.83
CA ALA A 30 -16.67 14.91 -20.80
C ALA A 30 -15.88 13.91 -21.65
N LYS A 31 -14.81 14.38 -22.28
CA LYS A 31 -13.77 13.49 -22.77
C LYS A 31 -12.94 13.00 -21.59
N ILE A 32 -12.80 11.69 -21.42
CA ILE A 32 -12.02 11.10 -20.36
C ILE A 32 -10.71 10.60 -20.95
N ILE A 33 -9.59 10.90 -20.28
CA ILE A 33 -8.26 10.36 -20.57
C ILE A 33 -7.80 9.62 -19.33
N GLU A 34 -7.64 8.31 -19.45
CA GLU A 34 -6.91 7.51 -18.49
C GLU A 34 -5.45 7.47 -18.90
N LEU A 35 -4.59 8.03 -18.07
CA LEU A 35 -3.18 8.23 -18.39
C LEU A 35 -2.44 6.88 -18.49
N ALA A 36 -2.83 5.90 -17.72
CA ALA A 36 -2.29 4.53 -17.82
C ALA A 36 -2.59 3.87 -19.18
N GLU A 37 -3.69 4.26 -19.85
CA GLU A 37 -4.11 3.71 -21.13
C GLU A 37 -3.51 4.45 -22.34
N VAL A 38 -2.78 5.54 -22.11
CA VAL A 38 -2.17 6.32 -23.19
C VAL A 38 -1.08 5.48 -23.87
N PRO A 39 -1.05 5.35 -25.20
CA PRO A 39 -0.02 4.58 -25.90
C PRO A 39 1.40 5.05 -25.57
N ASN A 40 2.31 4.10 -25.35
CA ASN A 40 3.71 4.29 -25.03
C ASN A 40 3.97 4.79 -23.58
N VAL A 41 3.00 4.70 -22.71
CA VAL A 41 3.24 4.87 -21.27
C VAL A 41 4.02 3.65 -20.75
N HIS A 42 5.03 3.92 -19.96
CA HIS A 42 5.80 2.90 -19.25
C HIS A 42 5.00 2.48 -18.02
N LEU A 43 4.76 1.19 -17.87
CA LEU A 43 4.03 0.60 -16.75
C LEU A 43 4.91 -0.46 -16.08
N ILE A 44 5.11 -0.33 -14.78
CA ILE A 44 5.78 -1.31 -13.95
C ILE A 44 4.72 -2.26 -13.39
N ALA A 45 4.90 -3.57 -13.59
CA ALA A 45 4.05 -4.56 -12.97
C ALA A 45 4.31 -4.61 -11.47
N TYR A 46 3.24 -4.71 -10.68
CA TYR A 46 3.35 -5.06 -9.27
C TYR A 46 3.73 -6.54 -9.20
N GLU A 47 4.94 -6.84 -8.77
CA GLU A 47 5.29 -8.20 -8.40
C GLU A 47 4.65 -8.48 -7.05
N ASP A 48 3.63 -9.33 -7.02
CA ASP A 48 3.07 -9.85 -5.79
C ASP A 48 4.21 -10.51 -5.00
N ALA A 49 4.53 -9.98 -3.83
CA ALA A 49 5.53 -10.53 -2.92
C ALA A 49 5.09 -11.87 -2.28
N HIS A 50 4.43 -12.73 -3.06
CA HIS A 50 3.84 -14.00 -2.63
C HIS A 50 4.36 -15.23 -3.37
N GLU A 51 5.44 -15.12 -4.15
CA GLU A 51 6.07 -16.30 -4.74
C GLU A 51 7.39 -16.65 -4.06
N ASP A 52 7.38 -16.99 -2.76
CA ASP A 52 8.43 -17.76 -2.14
C ASP A 52 7.85 -18.79 -1.14
N HIS A 53 6.94 -19.62 -1.65
CA HIS A 53 6.72 -20.94 -1.07
C HIS A 53 7.13 -21.99 -2.12
N GLU A 54 8.43 -22.15 -2.31
CA GLU A 54 8.97 -23.39 -2.85
C GLU A 54 8.68 -24.49 -1.81
N ASP A 55 7.50 -25.08 -1.93
CA ASP A 55 7.21 -26.40 -1.34
C ASP A 55 7.94 -27.49 -2.12
N ASP A 56 9.27 -27.52 -2.01
CA ASP A 56 10.07 -28.68 -2.37
C ASP A 56 10.19 -29.60 -1.16
N ALA A 57 9.15 -30.39 -0.96
CA ALA A 57 9.25 -31.60 -0.17
C ALA A 57 8.40 -32.71 -0.80
N HIS A 58 8.84 -33.19 -1.95
CA HIS A 58 8.47 -34.52 -2.42
C HIS A 58 9.15 -35.53 -1.51
N HIS A 59 8.45 -35.95 -0.46
CA HIS A 59 8.74 -37.21 0.20
C HIS A 59 8.07 -38.33 -0.59
N ASP A 60 8.89 -39.02 -1.36
CA ASP A 60 8.59 -40.37 -1.84
C ASP A 60 8.49 -41.28 -0.64
N ASP A 61 7.27 -41.59 -0.22
CA ASP A 61 7.00 -42.71 0.71
C ASP A 61 6.84 -43.97 -0.12
N GLU A 62 7.93 -44.72 -0.21
CA GLU A 62 7.88 -46.13 -0.60
C GLU A 62 7.18 -46.92 0.50
N HIS A 63 6.06 -47.54 0.12
CA HIS A 63 5.36 -48.55 0.90
C HIS A 63 6.24 -49.76 1.12
N HIS A 64 6.55 -50.09 2.37
CA HIS A 64 6.90 -51.44 2.78
C HIS A 64 5.90 -51.93 3.85
N ASP A 65 4.99 -52.78 3.39
CA ASP A 65 4.28 -53.73 4.21
C ASP A 65 5.28 -54.71 4.86
N ASP A 66 5.26 -54.81 6.18
CA ASP A 66 5.55 -56.10 6.83
C ASP A 66 4.95 -56.12 8.25
N HIS A 67 3.97 -57.01 8.35
CA HIS A 67 3.37 -57.47 9.60
C HIS A 67 4.39 -58.21 10.45
N LYS A 68 4.41 -57.94 11.76
CA LYS A 68 4.59 -58.98 12.80
C LYS A 68 4.15 -58.48 14.17
N ASP A 69 3.19 -59.24 14.69
CA ASP A 69 2.76 -59.32 16.07
C ASP A 69 3.92 -59.50 17.05
N HIS A 70 3.86 -58.81 18.20
CA HIS A 70 4.27 -59.36 19.49
C HIS A 70 3.62 -58.57 20.64
N ASN A 71 2.73 -59.31 21.34
CA ASN A 71 2.33 -59.06 22.72
C ASN A 71 3.56 -59.10 23.63
N HIS A 72 3.55 -58.23 24.64
CA HIS A 72 3.88 -58.62 26.01
C HIS A 72 3.55 -57.54 27.04
N ASP A 73 2.92 -58.02 28.04
CA ASP A 73 2.45 -57.55 29.32
C ASP A 73 3.44 -56.78 30.19
N ALA A 74 2.81 -55.88 30.99
CA ALA A 74 2.89 -55.68 32.43
C ALA A 74 4.24 -55.28 33.09
N ASP A 75 4.19 -54.28 33.83
CA ASP A 75 4.31 -54.16 35.31
C ASP A 75 5.02 -52.87 35.76
N HIS A 76 4.30 -52.16 36.66
CA HIS A 76 4.70 -51.52 37.90
C HIS A 76 6.03 -50.73 37.95
N ASP A 77 6.02 -49.48 38.43
CA ASP A 77 6.07 -49.13 39.83
C ASP A 77 6.10 -47.62 40.08
N ASP A 78 5.36 -47.26 41.10
CA ASP A 78 5.38 -46.07 41.92
C ASP A 78 6.75 -45.45 42.18
N HIS A 79 6.78 -44.12 42.22
CA HIS A 79 7.43 -43.38 43.33
C HIS A 79 6.93 -41.93 43.44
N ALA A 80 6.23 -41.69 44.54
CA ALA A 80 5.96 -40.39 45.10
C ALA A 80 7.22 -39.85 45.82
N HIS A 81 7.31 -38.51 45.94
CA HIS A 81 7.73 -37.68 47.08
C HIS A 81 7.77 -36.23 46.64
N GLU A 82 6.93 -35.42 47.26
CA GLU A 82 7.13 -34.49 48.37
C GLU A 82 8.22 -33.44 48.09
N GLY A 83 8.04 -32.20 48.25
CA GLY A 83 7.14 -31.36 49.04
C GLY A 83 7.80 -30.01 49.22
N HIS A 84 6.99 -29.03 49.64
CA HIS A 84 7.39 -27.79 50.38
C HIS A 84 8.18 -26.73 49.60
N ASP A 85 7.90 -25.42 49.67
CA ASP A 85 7.45 -24.60 50.81
C ASP A 85 6.82 -23.29 50.33
N GLU A 86 5.93 -22.82 51.18
CA GLU A 86 5.22 -21.54 51.24
C GLU A 86 6.13 -20.33 51.44
N HIS A 87 5.66 -19.17 51.04
CA HIS A 87 5.72 -17.87 51.73
C HIS A 87 4.86 -16.89 50.92
N ASP A 88 3.72 -16.47 51.34
CA ASP A 88 3.10 -15.69 52.40
C ASP A 88 3.51 -14.20 52.43
N HIS A 89 2.43 -13.40 52.55
CA HIS A 89 2.27 -12.00 52.96
C HIS A 89 2.62 -10.90 51.94
N GLY A 90 1.75 -9.97 51.72
CA GLY A 90 0.99 -9.15 52.60
C GLY A 90 0.05 -8.15 51.95
N ASP A 91 -1.02 -7.94 52.63
CA ASP A 91 -2.09 -6.97 52.46
C ASP A 91 -1.62 -5.52 52.48
N ALA A 92 -2.35 -4.67 51.76
CA ALA A 92 -2.74 -3.35 52.28
C ALA A 92 -3.93 -2.77 51.49
N HIS A 93 -4.97 -2.61 52.22
CA HIS A 93 -6.20 -1.86 52.01
C HIS A 93 -5.95 -0.41 51.59
N HIS A 94 -6.87 0.16 50.82
CA HIS A 94 -7.61 1.36 51.22
C HIS A 94 -8.87 1.55 50.36
N ASP A 95 -9.89 1.84 51.14
CA ASP A 95 -11.31 2.08 50.98
C ASP A 95 -11.64 3.40 50.31
N ASP A 96 -12.99 3.46 50.04
CA ASP A 96 -13.89 4.62 49.96
C ASP A 96 -13.97 5.38 48.61
N ASP A 97 -15.13 5.65 48.02
CA ASP A 97 -16.45 6.00 48.53
C ASP A 97 -17.52 5.96 47.45
N GLU A 98 -18.68 5.64 47.89
CA GLU A 98 -20.02 5.70 47.40
C GLU A 98 -20.41 6.82 46.43
N HIS A 99 -21.35 6.51 45.48
CA HIS A 99 -22.60 7.27 45.37
C HIS A 99 -23.70 6.51 44.62
N HIS A 100 -24.84 6.48 45.32
CA HIS A 100 -26.17 5.98 44.99
C HIS A 100 -26.82 6.67 43.80
N GLY A 101 -27.74 5.94 43.17
CA GLY A 101 -28.75 6.51 42.28
C GLY A 101 -29.75 5.49 41.76
N ASP A 102 -30.76 5.21 42.60
CA ASP A 102 -32.00 4.48 42.28
C ASP A 102 -32.77 5.06 41.09
N HIS A 103 -33.47 4.20 40.36
CA HIS A 103 -34.89 4.27 39.98
C HIS A 103 -35.25 3.04 39.14
N LYS A 104 -36.02 2.08 39.79
CA LYS A 104 -37.48 1.79 39.73
C LYS A 104 -38.05 1.46 38.35
N ASP A 105 -38.44 0.18 38.31
CA ASP A 105 -39.71 -0.49 37.96
C ASP A 105 -40.54 0.04 36.80
N HIS A 106 -40.89 -0.89 35.91
CA HIS A 106 -42.25 -1.21 35.44
C HIS A 106 -42.23 -2.55 34.69
N GLU A 107 -42.77 -3.56 35.26
CA GLU A 107 -43.98 -4.39 35.17
C GLU A 107 -44.39 -4.81 33.74
N ASP A 108 -44.37 -6.10 33.62
CA ASP A 108 -45.30 -7.10 33.03
C ASP A 108 -46.25 -6.69 31.91
N HIS A 109 -46.23 -7.49 30.84
CA HIS A 109 -47.46 -8.02 30.25
C HIS A 109 -47.21 -9.35 29.53
N ASP A 110 -48.04 -10.31 29.96
CA ASP A 110 -48.22 -11.68 29.55
C ASP A 110 -48.78 -11.87 28.12
N ASP A 111 -48.50 -13.07 27.65
CA ASP A 111 -49.28 -13.97 26.82
C ASP A 111 -49.83 -13.51 25.46
N HIS A 112 -49.41 -14.26 24.45
CA HIS A 112 -50.32 -15.06 23.61
C HIS A 112 -49.55 -16.09 22.79
N ALA A 113 -49.85 -17.35 23.12
CA ALA A 113 -49.63 -18.50 22.25
C ALA A 113 -50.63 -18.46 21.09
N ASP A 114 -50.17 -18.74 19.89
CA ASP A 114 -50.96 -19.53 18.94
C ASP A 114 -50.02 -20.20 17.89
N GLU A 115 -50.25 -21.48 17.82
CA GLU A 115 -49.72 -22.40 16.81
C GLU A 115 -50.27 -22.05 15.42
N LYS A 116 -49.47 -22.19 14.35
CA LYS A 116 -49.69 -23.06 13.21
C LYS A 116 -48.89 -22.72 11.98
N GLU A 117 -48.43 -23.80 11.42
CA GLU A 117 -48.23 -24.16 10.04
C GLU A 117 -46.85 -23.92 9.44
N HIS A 118 -46.15 -25.06 9.34
CA HIS A 118 -45.06 -25.34 8.40
C HIS A 118 -45.58 -25.15 6.98
N THR A 119 -44.99 -24.21 6.26
CA THR A 119 -44.91 -24.28 4.81
C THR A 119 -43.46 -24.36 4.43
N GLU A 120 -43.17 -25.43 3.74
CA GLU A 120 -41.93 -25.71 3.05
C GLU A 120 -41.62 -24.53 2.14
N HIS A 121 -40.52 -23.82 2.41
CA HIS A 121 -39.89 -22.95 1.43
C HIS A 121 -38.69 -23.66 0.84
N GLU A 122 -38.90 -24.02 -0.41
CA GLU A 122 -37.89 -24.47 -1.35
C GLU A 122 -36.74 -23.48 -1.31
N HIS A 123 -35.54 -24.03 -1.10
CA HIS A 123 -34.30 -23.33 -1.30
C HIS A 123 -34.12 -23.17 -2.80
N ASP A 124 -34.46 -22.01 -3.29
CA ASP A 124 -34.06 -21.59 -4.63
C ASP A 124 -32.88 -20.62 -4.53
N GLU A 125 -31.89 -21.05 -5.27
CA GLU A 125 -30.87 -20.24 -5.91
C GLU A 125 -29.88 -19.52 -4.99
N HIS A 126 -28.79 -20.22 -4.76
CA HIS A 126 -27.50 -19.60 -4.58
C HIS A 126 -27.27 -18.63 -5.74
N HIS A 127 -27.48 -17.36 -5.48
CA HIS A 127 -26.76 -16.34 -6.23
C HIS A 127 -25.30 -16.52 -5.88
N ASP A 128 -24.59 -17.23 -6.73
CA ASP A 128 -23.17 -17.03 -6.91
C ASP A 128 -23.05 -15.57 -7.37
N ASP A 129 -22.94 -14.66 -6.41
CA ASP A 129 -22.31 -13.39 -6.65
C ASP A 129 -20.87 -13.75 -7.06
N GLU A 130 -20.68 -13.92 -8.36
CA GLU A 130 -19.39 -13.76 -8.97
C GLU A 130 -18.96 -12.34 -8.62
N HIS A 131 -18.36 -12.20 -7.42
CA HIS A 131 -17.43 -11.13 -7.20
C HIS A 131 -16.34 -11.38 -8.24
N ASP A 132 -16.52 -10.77 -9.41
CA ASP A 132 -15.41 -10.43 -10.27
C ASP A 132 -14.45 -9.67 -9.35
N GLY A 133 -13.58 -10.42 -8.69
CA GLY A 133 -12.42 -9.89 -8.04
C GLY A 133 -11.62 -9.24 -9.14
N HIS A 134 -11.85 -7.95 -9.33
CA HIS A 134 -10.96 -7.13 -10.13
C HIS A 134 -9.59 -7.32 -9.50
N ASP A 135 -8.78 -8.07 -10.20
CA ASP A 135 -7.40 -8.33 -9.89
C ASP A 135 -6.67 -6.98 -9.98
N HIS A 136 -6.56 -6.30 -8.84
CA HIS A 136 -5.82 -5.04 -8.72
C HIS A 136 -4.31 -5.28 -8.64
N SER A 137 -3.88 -6.52 -8.77
CA SER A 137 -2.50 -6.98 -8.85
C SER A 137 -1.96 -6.74 -10.25
N GLY A 138 -1.61 -5.55 -10.60
CA GLY A 138 -1.18 -5.48 -11.97
C GLY A 138 -0.16 -4.40 -12.26
N VAL A 139 -0.36 -3.19 -11.78
CA VAL A 139 0.46 -2.05 -12.16
C VAL A 139 0.75 -1.17 -10.95
N ASP A 140 2.01 -0.83 -10.75
CA ASP A 140 2.42 0.16 -9.76
C ASP A 140 1.74 1.51 -10.07
N PRO A 141 0.94 2.04 -9.14
CA PRO A 141 0.19 3.28 -9.37
C PRO A 141 1.07 4.53 -9.44
N HIS A 142 2.34 4.49 -9.01
CA HIS A 142 3.23 5.65 -8.88
C HIS A 142 3.82 6.12 -10.21
N MET A 143 3.17 5.81 -11.31
CA MET A 143 3.62 6.07 -12.69
C MET A 143 3.84 7.55 -13.02
N TRP A 144 3.32 8.48 -12.18
CA TRP A 144 3.60 9.92 -12.35
C TRP A 144 5.02 10.32 -11.96
N LEU A 145 5.75 9.47 -11.26
CA LEU A 145 7.16 9.70 -10.92
C LEU A 145 8.11 9.39 -12.10
N ASP A 146 7.59 8.84 -13.20
CA ASP A 146 8.32 8.71 -14.44
C ASP A 146 8.24 10.01 -15.27
N ILE A 147 9.40 10.62 -15.51
CA ILE A 147 9.48 11.86 -16.31
C ILE A 147 9.12 11.60 -17.79
N ASP A 148 9.42 10.41 -18.32
CA ASP A 148 9.09 10.05 -19.69
C ASP A 148 7.59 9.80 -19.86
N ASN A 149 6.91 9.24 -18.84
CA ASN A 149 5.45 9.16 -18.79
C ASN A 149 4.81 10.55 -18.77
N ALA A 150 5.38 11.47 -18.01
CA ALA A 150 4.86 12.85 -17.97
C ALA A 150 4.93 13.55 -19.33
N ASP A 151 5.97 13.31 -20.11
CA ASP A 151 6.09 13.82 -21.47
C ASP A 151 5.00 13.24 -22.38
N VAL A 152 4.83 11.92 -22.38
CA VAL A 152 3.79 11.21 -23.16
C VAL A 152 2.39 11.74 -22.81
N TRP A 153 2.10 11.92 -21.52
CA TRP A 153 0.83 12.45 -21.04
C TRP A 153 0.60 13.90 -21.41
N ALA A 154 1.63 14.73 -21.36
CA ALA A 154 1.53 16.13 -21.75
C ALA A 154 1.10 16.25 -23.23
N HIS A 155 1.64 15.41 -24.10
CA HIS A 155 1.24 15.34 -25.50
C HIS A 155 -0.23 14.89 -25.67
N ALA A 156 -0.67 13.86 -24.95
CA ALA A 156 -2.04 13.35 -25.02
C ALA A 156 -3.06 14.39 -24.52
N ILE A 157 -2.73 15.07 -23.42
CA ILE A 157 -3.55 16.14 -22.84
C ILE A 157 -3.60 17.34 -23.79
N ALA A 158 -2.45 17.81 -24.29
CA ALA A 158 -2.36 18.93 -25.23
C ALA A 158 -3.17 18.70 -26.51
N LYS A 159 -3.09 17.48 -27.07
CA LYS A 159 -3.91 17.07 -28.21
C LYS A 159 -5.40 17.19 -27.91
N SER A 160 -5.84 16.58 -26.79
CA SER A 160 -7.24 16.57 -26.41
C SER A 160 -7.78 17.96 -26.10
N ALA A 161 -7.01 18.79 -25.42
CA ALA A 161 -7.37 20.19 -25.15
C ALA A 161 -7.47 21.03 -26.43
N SER A 162 -6.57 20.80 -27.38
CA SER A 162 -6.60 21.50 -28.69
C SER A 162 -7.81 21.08 -29.55
N GLU A 163 -8.25 19.84 -29.46
CA GLU A 163 -9.47 19.35 -30.11
C GLU A 163 -10.73 20.03 -29.54
N LEU A 164 -10.75 20.26 -28.22
CA LEU A 164 -11.86 20.95 -27.55
C LEU A 164 -11.87 22.46 -27.81
N SER A 165 -10.72 23.08 -27.96
CA SER A 165 -10.60 24.52 -28.20
C SER A 165 -9.47 24.83 -29.18
N THR A 166 -9.83 24.90 -30.48
CA THR A 166 -8.87 25.26 -31.53
C THR A 166 -8.29 26.67 -31.36
N ALA A 167 -9.01 27.57 -30.68
CA ALA A 167 -8.53 28.92 -30.39
C ALA A 167 -7.32 28.94 -29.44
N LEU A 168 -7.17 27.94 -28.58
CA LEU A 168 -6.09 27.83 -27.60
C LEU A 168 -4.91 26.98 -28.09
N THR A 169 -4.98 26.39 -29.28
CA THR A 169 -3.96 25.46 -29.78
C THR A 169 -2.55 26.06 -29.78
N SER A 170 -2.41 27.35 -30.11
CA SER A 170 -1.10 28.02 -30.13
C SER A 170 -0.49 28.11 -28.72
N ASP A 171 -1.29 28.47 -27.73
CA ASP A 171 -0.85 28.64 -26.35
C ASP A 171 -0.57 27.25 -25.71
N ILE A 172 -1.42 26.27 -25.99
CA ILE A 172 -1.24 24.88 -25.57
C ILE A 172 0.10 24.32 -26.08
N ASN A 173 0.41 24.52 -27.36
CA ASN A 173 1.66 24.06 -27.94
C ASN A 173 2.88 24.80 -27.36
N ALA A 174 2.77 26.10 -27.10
CA ALA A 174 3.84 26.85 -26.46
C ALA A 174 4.13 26.37 -25.03
N ASN A 175 3.06 26.07 -24.26
CA ASN A 175 3.18 25.52 -22.92
C ASN A 175 3.76 24.10 -22.93
N LEU A 176 3.34 23.25 -23.90
CA LEU A 176 3.91 21.90 -24.07
C LEU A 176 5.43 21.97 -24.31
N VAL A 177 5.89 22.81 -25.23
CA VAL A 177 7.34 22.96 -25.47
C VAL A 177 8.09 23.46 -24.22
N ALA A 178 7.50 24.40 -23.48
CA ALA A 178 8.11 24.86 -22.23
C ALA A 178 8.19 23.76 -21.16
N PHE A 179 7.17 22.92 -21.06
CA PHE A 179 7.12 21.78 -20.16
C PHE A 179 8.17 20.74 -20.52
N GLU A 180 8.27 20.33 -21.81
CA GLU A 180 9.31 19.42 -22.30
C GLU A 180 10.72 19.90 -21.97
N GLN A 181 11.00 21.19 -22.16
CA GLN A 181 12.31 21.76 -21.81
C GLN A 181 12.60 21.68 -20.30
N ALA A 182 11.58 21.87 -19.46
CA ALA A 182 11.72 21.74 -18.03
C ALA A 182 11.98 20.28 -17.61
N LEU A 183 11.29 19.31 -18.21
CA LEU A 183 11.54 17.86 -17.99
C LEU A 183 12.96 17.47 -18.37
N ILE A 184 13.48 17.96 -19.51
CA ILE A 184 14.88 17.75 -19.92
C ILE A 184 15.85 18.29 -18.88
N GLY A 185 15.57 19.45 -18.30
CA GLY A 185 16.35 20.05 -17.24
C GLY A 185 16.40 19.19 -15.98
N LEU A 186 15.23 18.73 -15.51
CA LEU A 186 15.12 17.83 -14.35
C LEU A 186 15.85 16.51 -14.56
N LYS A 187 15.68 15.90 -15.72
CA LYS A 187 16.36 14.65 -16.10
C LYS A 187 17.88 14.82 -16.11
N SER A 188 18.36 15.93 -16.66
CA SER A 188 19.80 16.26 -16.68
C SER A 188 20.35 16.45 -15.25
N GLU A 189 19.61 17.12 -14.36
CA GLU A 189 20.04 17.32 -12.98
C GLU A 189 20.13 15.99 -12.22
N MET A 190 19.10 15.14 -12.34
CA MET A 190 19.06 13.82 -11.72
C MET A 190 20.22 12.92 -12.18
N GLN A 191 20.55 12.93 -13.47
CA GLN A 191 21.68 12.16 -14.04
C GLN A 191 23.07 12.58 -13.50
N THR A 192 23.18 13.72 -12.86
CA THR A 192 24.43 14.14 -12.20
C THR A 192 24.67 13.50 -10.85
N LEU A 193 23.66 12.87 -10.27
CA LEU A 193 23.73 12.26 -8.95
C LEU A 193 24.50 10.94 -9.00
N THR A 194 25.27 10.70 -7.96
CA THR A 194 25.92 9.40 -7.74
C THR A 194 25.08 8.65 -6.72
N ALA A 195 24.35 7.66 -7.16
CA ALA A 195 23.48 6.86 -6.31
C ALA A 195 24.27 6.17 -5.18
N LYS A 196 23.65 6.11 -4.02
CA LYS A 196 24.09 5.38 -2.84
C LYS A 196 22.92 4.52 -2.34
N PRO A 197 23.19 3.44 -1.58
CA PRO A 197 22.12 2.73 -0.89
C PRO A 197 21.28 3.70 -0.07
N TYR A 198 19.96 3.54 -0.11
CA TYR A 198 19.00 4.41 0.61
C TYR A 198 17.82 3.59 1.10
N SER A 199 17.07 4.16 2.01
CA SER A 199 15.80 3.60 2.51
C SER A 199 14.66 4.57 2.27
N VAL A 200 13.44 4.05 2.26
CA VAL A 200 12.21 4.83 2.05
C VAL A 200 11.15 4.44 3.09
N SER A 201 10.27 5.37 3.44
CA SER A 201 9.11 5.04 4.28
C SER A 201 8.07 4.20 3.53
N HIS A 202 7.96 4.43 2.24
CA HIS A 202 7.00 3.82 1.34
C HIS A 202 7.66 3.50 -0.01
N ASP A 203 7.45 2.29 -0.49
CA ASP A 203 7.99 1.82 -1.77
C ASP A 203 7.18 2.38 -2.95
N ALA A 204 7.61 3.51 -3.47
CA ALA A 204 6.92 4.23 -4.54
C ALA A 204 7.84 4.75 -5.63
N PHE A 205 9.13 4.46 -5.55
CA PHE A 205 10.13 5.09 -6.41
C PHE A 205 10.54 4.24 -7.63
N GLY A 206 9.90 3.08 -7.87
CA GLY A 206 10.25 2.15 -8.94
C GLY A 206 10.42 2.82 -10.31
N TYR A 207 9.52 3.70 -10.68
CA TYR A 207 9.61 4.45 -11.95
C TYR A 207 10.80 5.41 -12.00
N LEU A 208 11.12 6.07 -10.89
CA LEU A 208 12.31 6.91 -10.77
C LEU A 208 13.59 6.07 -10.83
N GLU A 209 13.60 4.93 -10.18
CA GLU A 209 14.72 3.99 -10.15
C GLU A 209 15.07 3.50 -11.54
N GLU A 210 14.08 3.03 -12.30
CA GLU A 210 14.29 2.57 -13.68
C GLU A 210 14.73 3.71 -14.60
N SER A 211 14.07 4.89 -14.50
CA SER A 211 14.40 6.05 -15.34
C SER A 211 15.82 6.56 -15.15
N PHE A 212 16.41 6.40 -13.95
CA PHE A 212 17.72 6.96 -13.61
C PHE A 212 18.78 5.91 -13.26
N GLY A 213 18.45 4.61 -13.31
CA GLY A 213 19.36 3.52 -12.98
C GLY A 213 19.81 3.58 -11.51
N ILE A 214 18.88 3.84 -10.61
CA ILE A 214 19.09 3.85 -9.16
C ILE A 214 18.67 2.48 -8.63
N ASP A 215 19.47 1.89 -7.75
CA ASP A 215 19.14 0.61 -7.13
C ASP A 215 17.90 0.73 -6.24
N HIS A 216 17.13 -0.36 -6.16
CA HIS A 216 15.92 -0.42 -5.34
C HIS A 216 16.22 -0.18 -3.85
N PRO A 217 15.41 0.63 -3.13
CA PRO A 217 15.65 0.99 -1.73
C PRO A 217 15.25 -0.13 -0.77
N GLN A 218 15.67 0.05 0.48
CA GLN A 218 15.12 -0.69 1.61
C GLN A 218 13.84 0.02 2.07
N ALA A 219 12.67 -0.57 1.81
CA ALA A 219 11.39 0.06 2.08
C ALA A 219 10.79 -0.40 3.43
N VAL A 220 10.20 0.55 4.17
CA VAL A 220 9.51 0.26 5.45
C VAL A 220 8.13 -0.33 5.19
N THR A 221 7.39 0.22 4.23
CA THR A 221 6.12 -0.33 3.76
C THR A 221 6.23 -0.62 2.26
N ASN A 222 5.50 -1.65 1.80
CA ASN A 222 5.43 -1.94 0.38
C ASN A 222 4.70 -0.84 -0.39
N GLY A 223 4.69 -0.92 -1.72
CA GLY A 223 4.07 0.07 -2.58
C GLY A 223 2.55 0.23 -2.41
N MET A 224 1.88 -0.67 -1.72
CA MET A 224 0.48 -0.50 -1.30
C MET A 224 0.32 0.19 0.06
N GLY A 225 1.41 0.59 0.70
CA GLY A 225 1.41 1.23 2.01
C GLY A 225 0.99 0.30 3.17
N LEU A 226 1.03 -1.00 2.96
CA LEU A 226 0.66 -1.98 3.99
C LEU A 226 1.70 -2.01 5.10
N ARG A 227 1.22 -2.15 6.33
CA ARG A 227 2.11 -2.27 7.49
C ARG A 227 2.91 -3.56 7.40
N PRO A 228 4.23 -3.51 7.62
CA PRO A 228 5.08 -4.68 7.58
C PRO A 228 4.74 -5.65 8.70
N SER A 229 4.85 -6.94 8.42
CA SER A 229 4.78 -7.99 9.42
C SER A 229 6.03 -7.98 10.33
N PRO A 230 6.03 -8.69 11.47
CA PRO A 230 7.24 -8.84 12.29
C PRO A 230 8.42 -9.47 11.53
N SER A 231 8.16 -10.37 10.57
CA SER A 231 9.19 -10.97 9.72
C SER A 231 9.78 -9.95 8.74
N ASP A 232 8.95 -9.13 8.09
CA ASP A 232 9.42 -8.09 7.19
C ASP A 232 10.29 -7.08 7.93
N MET A 233 9.88 -6.71 9.15
CA MET A 233 10.67 -5.83 10.00
C MET A 233 12.02 -6.44 10.42
N ALA A 234 12.08 -7.75 10.65
CA ALA A 234 13.34 -8.43 10.95
C ALA A 234 14.25 -8.46 9.71
N ASN A 235 13.68 -8.74 8.55
CA ASN A 235 14.41 -8.72 7.27
C ASN A 235 14.92 -7.32 6.94
N LEU A 236 14.10 -6.28 7.10
CA LEU A 236 14.49 -4.89 6.86
C LEU A 236 15.66 -4.47 7.77
N ARG A 237 15.62 -4.81 9.07
CA ARG A 237 16.73 -4.56 9.99
C ARG A 237 18.02 -5.26 9.54
N ALA A 238 17.92 -6.52 9.14
CA ALA A 238 19.07 -7.26 8.62
C ALA A 238 19.64 -6.63 7.34
N GLN A 239 18.80 -6.13 6.45
CA GLN A 239 19.23 -5.40 5.24
C GLN A 239 19.95 -4.09 5.60
N ILE A 240 19.39 -3.29 6.52
CA ILE A 240 20.00 -2.04 7.00
C ILE A 240 21.38 -2.31 7.63
N GLU A 241 21.49 -3.37 8.43
CA GLU A 241 22.77 -3.76 9.05
C GLU A 241 23.79 -4.23 8.01
N ALA A 242 23.38 -4.98 7.00
CA ALA A 242 24.24 -5.48 5.95
C ALA A 242 24.68 -4.37 4.98
N THR A 243 23.78 -3.44 4.66
CA THR A 243 24.01 -2.35 3.71
C THR A 243 23.42 -1.06 4.30
N PRO A 244 24.16 -0.35 5.15
CA PRO A 244 23.69 0.87 5.77
C PRO A 244 23.30 1.93 4.73
N PRO A 245 22.07 2.44 4.75
CA PRO A 245 21.63 3.47 3.80
C PRO A 245 22.23 4.83 4.11
N ALA A 246 22.48 5.63 3.07
CA ALA A 246 22.97 7.00 3.20
C ALA A 246 21.93 7.94 3.83
N CYS A 247 20.65 7.66 3.59
CA CYS A 247 19.50 8.34 4.20
C CYS A 247 18.26 7.46 4.12
N MET A 248 17.19 7.93 4.80
CA MET A 248 15.83 7.44 4.66
C MET A 248 14.97 8.59 4.13
N ILE A 249 14.36 8.40 2.94
CA ILE A 249 13.40 9.35 2.38
C ILE A 249 12.04 9.02 2.98
N ILE A 250 11.40 10.00 3.60
CA ILE A 250 10.12 9.83 4.32
C ILE A 250 9.07 10.69 3.67
N ASP A 251 7.95 10.09 3.24
CA ASP A 251 6.77 10.86 2.86
C ASP A 251 6.02 11.27 4.13
N PRO A 252 5.88 12.58 4.41
CA PRO A 252 5.23 13.06 5.63
C PRO A 252 3.74 12.72 5.71
N ASN A 253 3.12 12.32 4.60
CA ASN A 253 1.70 11.95 4.54
C ASN A 253 1.45 10.46 4.87
N ASP A 254 2.50 9.66 4.96
CA ASP A 254 2.42 8.25 5.30
C ASP A 254 2.38 8.00 6.82
N HIS A 255 2.26 6.73 7.18
CA HIS A 255 2.42 6.27 8.57
C HIS A 255 3.89 6.32 9.02
N THR A 256 4.44 7.50 9.20
CA THR A 256 5.87 7.78 9.34
C THR A 256 6.51 7.34 10.66
N ALA A 257 5.71 7.06 11.71
CA ALA A 257 6.25 6.76 13.04
C ALA A 257 7.27 5.61 13.07
N LEU A 258 7.02 4.56 12.26
CA LEU A 258 7.92 3.43 12.16
C LEU A 258 9.22 3.78 11.42
N ALA A 259 9.12 4.56 10.35
CA ALA A 259 10.26 5.02 9.57
C ALA A 259 11.19 5.90 10.43
N TYR A 260 10.63 6.87 11.16
CA TYR A 260 11.41 7.68 12.09
C TYR A 260 12.04 6.87 13.23
N ALA A 261 11.31 5.89 13.78
CA ALA A 261 11.86 5.01 14.83
C ALA A 261 13.07 4.19 14.32
N LEU A 262 12.99 3.65 13.11
CA LEU A 262 14.11 2.96 12.47
C LEU A 262 15.28 3.90 12.17
N ALA A 263 14.99 5.08 11.65
CA ALA A 263 16.02 6.08 11.38
C ALA A 263 16.76 6.49 12.66
N GLU A 264 16.07 6.62 13.78
CA GLU A 264 16.68 6.88 15.09
C GLU A 264 17.49 5.66 15.60
N GLU A 265 16.92 4.44 15.52
CA GLU A 265 17.55 3.19 15.95
C GLU A 265 18.92 2.99 15.27
N TYR A 266 19.01 3.26 13.98
CA TYR A 266 20.23 3.06 13.18
C TYR A 266 21.00 4.35 12.90
N SER A 267 20.60 5.48 13.45
CA SER A 267 21.20 6.79 13.23
C SER A 267 21.25 7.18 11.74
N ILE A 268 20.20 6.86 10.98
CA ILE A 268 20.06 7.17 9.57
C ILE A 268 19.57 8.62 9.41
N LYS A 269 20.20 9.38 8.50
CA LYS A 269 19.77 10.73 8.12
C LYS A 269 18.39 10.66 7.45
N THR A 270 17.44 11.46 7.89
CA THR A 270 16.11 11.57 7.26
C THR A 270 16.05 12.71 6.26
N VAL A 271 15.31 12.51 5.18
CA VAL A 271 14.99 13.51 4.16
C VAL A 271 13.49 13.40 3.89
N GLU A 272 12.76 14.51 3.97
CA GLU A 272 11.33 14.53 3.68
C GLU A 272 11.07 14.81 2.21
N PHE A 273 10.16 14.01 1.62
CA PHE A 273 9.65 14.23 0.27
C PHE A 273 8.23 13.69 0.16
N SER A 274 7.26 14.55 -0.15
CA SER A 274 5.88 14.14 -0.41
C SER A 274 5.73 13.71 -1.86
N GLN A 275 5.39 12.45 -2.08
CA GLN A 275 5.22 11.84 -3.41
C GLN A 275 3.99 12.37 -4.15
N LEU A 276 2.95 12.78 -3.43
CA LEU A 276 1.73 13.35 -4.00
C LEU A 276 1.84 14.87 -4.22
N GLY A 277 2.93 15.50 -3.76
CA GLY A 277 3.05 16.93 -3.74
C GLY A 277 2.11 17.52 -2.70
N GLU A 278 2.62 18.07 -1.61
CA GLU A 278 1.81 18.92 -0.76
C GLU A 278 1.24 20.04 -1.63
N ILE A 279 0.00 20.42 -1.38
CA ILE A 279 -0.83 21.36 -2.11
C ILE A 279 0.01 22.42 -2.86
N VAL A 280 0.62 21.99 -3.95
CA VAL A 280 1.28 22.89 -4.88
C VAL A 280 0.18 23.38 -5.78
N GLU A 281 -0.44 24.50 -5.39
CA GLU A 281 -1.39 25.18 -6.25
C GLU A 281 -0.62 25.95 -7.33
N GLY A 282 -1.06 25.84 -8.57
CA GLY A 282 -0.58 26.66 -9.65
C GLY A 282 -0.10 25.93 -10.90
N GLU A 283 0.41 26.70 -11.84
CA GLU A 283 0.69 26.29 -13.22
C GLU A 283 1.86 25.30 -13.36
N ASN A 284 2.69 25.11 -12.31
CA ASN A 284 3.89 24.28 -12.36
C ASN A 284 3.91 23.17 -11.30
N ALA A 285 2.74 22.74 -10.82
CA ALA A 285 2.64 21.78 -9.72
C ALA A 285 3.49 20.51 -9.95
N TYR A 286 3.38 19.89 -11.12
CA TYR A 286 4.15 18.71 -11.45
C TYR A 286 5.67 18.96 -11.46
N LEU A 287 6.11 20.06 -12.06
CA LEU A 287 7.54 20.40 -12.11
C LEU A 287 8.11 20.68 -10.71
N ILE A 288 7.31 21.29 -9.82
CA ILE A 288 7.71 21.54 -8.44
C ILE A 288 7.81 20.20 -7.67
N LEU A 289 6.86 19.29 -7.87
CA LEU A 289 6.92 17.94 -7.31
C LEU A 289 8.22 17.24 -7.71
N MET A 290 8.49 17.17 -9.01
CA MET A 290 9.68 16.49 -9.53
C MET A 290 11.00 17.17 -9.14
N GLN A 291 11.03 18.50 -9.03
CA GLN A 291 12.16 19.24 -8.47
C GLN A 291 12.37 18.89 -6.97
N GLY A 292 11.27 18.65 -6.24
CA GLY A 292 11.30 18.15 -4.87
C GLY A 292 11.98 16.78 -4.80
N ALA A 293 11.63 15.85 -5.70
CA ALA A 293 12.27 14.54 -5.80
C ALA A 293 13.79 14.67 -6.06
N VAL A 294 14.17 15.43 -7.07
CA VAL A 294 15.60 15.70 -7.38
C VAL A 294 16.34 16.24 -6.17
N THR A 295 15.73 17.17 -5.44
CA THR A 295 16.30 17.78 -4.24
C THR A 295 16.44 16.78 -3.10
N ALA A 296 15.46 15.91 -2.90
CA ALA A 296 15.48 14.84 -1.89
C ALA A 296 16.62 13.87 -2.15
N PHE A 297 16.70 13.34 -3.37
CA PHE A 297 17.78 12.42 -3.76
C PHE A 297 19.17 13.08 -3.69
N LYS A 298 19.29 14.32 -4.13
CA LYS A 298 20.53 15.08 -4.00
C LYS A 298 20.96 15.27 -2.55
N THR A 299 20.01 15.57 -1.66
CA THR A 299 20.24 15.70 -0.23
C THR A 299 20.61 14.34 0.40
N CYS A 300 19.97 13.27 -0.05
CA CYS A 300 20.22 11.92 0.41
C CYS A 300 21.63 11.45 0.07
N PHE A 301 22.08 11.65 -1.17
CA PHE A 301 23.33 11.11 -1.69
C PHE A 301 24.56 11.98 -1.39
N GLN A 302 24.39 13.16 -0.84
CA GLN A 302 25.51 13.98 -0.33
C GLN A 302 26.03 13.47 1.01
#